data_2ecd65d4ab80b1fbed05ddc9f41c57af
#
_entry.id   2ecd65d4ab80b1fbed05ddc9f41c57af
#
_cell.length_a   1.000
_cell.length_b   1.000
_cell.length_c   1.000
_cell.angle_alpha   90.00
_cell.angle_beta   90.00
_cell.angle_gamma   90.00
#
_symmetry.space_group_name_H-M   'P 1'
#
loop_
_entity.id
_entity.type
_entity.pdbx_description
1 polymer ?
#
loop_
_entity_poly.entity_id
_entity_poly.type
_entity_poly.pdbx_seq_one_letter_code
_entity_poly.pdbx_strand_id
1 'polypeptide(L)'
;MPSAPPELDDLEAVLAAAGSRVEVTQTPCAGAQSLPVYRIALGNASPSVPAVGFFGGVHGLERIGTQVVIAWLRSLVVRLDWDESLHRELQQVRLVFMPLVNPGGMLRGTRANPAGVDLMRNAPVDAADAVAPLVGGQRISAGLPWYRGRAGAPMEAESAALCAAVEAELHGRPFSLALDCHSGFGLRDRLWFPHAHTSRPIAHLPELHELHEVFERTLPQHPYVFEPQSRQYLAHGDLWDHAYLRAPADGAVFLPLTLEMGSWL
;
A
#
# COMPACT_ATOMS: atom_id res chain seq x y z
N MET A 1 10.62 -15.94 22.01
CA MET A 1 9.87 -15.61 20.78
C MET A 1 10.78 -14.80 19.89
N PRO A 2 10.67 -14.87 18.55
CA PRO A 2 11.49 -14.05 17.67
C PRO A 2 11.28 -12.56 17.99
N SER A 3 12.33 -11.76 17.80
CA SER A 3 12.30 -10.31 18.06
C SER A 3 11.72 -9.51 16.87
N ALA A 4 11.71 -10.10 15.67
CA ALA A 4 11.19 -9.53 14.43
C ALA A 4 10.54 -10.62 13.57
N PRO A 5 9.65 -10.25 12.62
CA PRO A 5 9.15 -11.19 11.64
C PRO A 5 10.25 -11.52 10.61
N PRO A 6 10.31 -12.76 10.08
CA PRO A 6 11.35 -13.16 9.11
C PRO A 6 11.34 -12.31 7.83
N GLU A 7 10.20 -11.75 7.45
CA GLU A 7 10.11 -10.83 6.31
C GLU A 7 10.90 -9.53 6.53
N LEU A 8 11.07 -9.09 7.79
CA LEU A 8 11.90 -7.93 8.09
C LEU A 8 13.37 -8.27 7.91
N ASP A 9 13.83 -9.45 8.39
CA ASP A 9 15.20 -9.91 8.19
C ASP A 9 15.51 -10.07 6.68
N ASP A 10 14.55 -10.60 5.92
CA ASP A 10 14.62 -10.73 4.46
C ASP A 10 14.74 -9.37 3.75
N LEU A 11 13.95 -8.39 4.17
CA LEU A 11 14.00 -7.03 3.64
C LEU A 11 15.36 -6.38 3.95
N GLU A 12 15.83 -6.47 5.19
CA GLU A 12 17.11 -5.90 5.61
C GLU A 12 18.29 -6.53 4.86
N ALA A 13 18.22 -7.83 4.55
CA ALA A 13 19.21 -8.48 3.69
C ALA A 13 19.21 -7.92 2.26
N VAL A 14 18.03 -7.62 1.69
CA VAL A 14 17.91 -6.96 0.38
C VAL A 14 18.48 -5.55 0.41
N LEU A 15 18.20 -4.78 1.48
CA LEU A 15 18.72 -3.41 1.65
C LEU A 15 20.24 -3.41 1.81
N ALA A 16 20.80 -4.36 2.56
CA ALA A 16 22.25 -4.52 2.69
C ALA A 16 22.90 -4.84 1.33
N ALA A 17 22.29 -5.71 0.54
CA ALA A 17 22.77 -6.00 -0.82
C ALA A 17 22.64 -4.82 -1.76
N ALA A 18 21.59 -4.01 -1.62
CA ALA A 18 21.38 -2.81 -2.45
C ALA A 18 22.42 -1.70 -2.17
N GLY A 19 22.82 -1.53 -0.91
CA GLY A 19 23.75 -0.50 -0.49
C GLY A 19 23.28 0.90 -0.87
N SER A 20 24.17 1.71 -1.45
CA SER A 20 23.87 3.08 -1.88
C SER A 20 23.09 3.21 -3.19
N ARG A 21 22.72 2.09 -3.82
CA ARG A 21 21.95 2.09 -5.09
C ARG A 21 20.46 2.40 -4.90
N VAL A 22 20.00 2.39 -3.65
CA VAL A 22 18.64 2.76 -3.26
C VAL A 22 18.66 3.80 -2.15
N GLU A 23 17.66 4.66 -2.12
CA GLU A 23 17.42 5.60 -1.03
C GLU A 23 16.55 4.91 0.02
N VAL A 24 16.98 4.92 1.27
CA VAL A 24 16.26 4.28 2.39
C VAL A 24 15.94 5.30 3.46
N THR A 25 14.68 5.37 3.85
CA THR A 25 14.22 6.12 5.02
C THR A 25 13.55 5.16 5.98
N GLN A 26 13.85 5.26 7.25
CA GLN A 26 13.30 4.43 8.30
C GLN A 26 12.43 5.27 9.24
N THR A 27 11.21 4.79 9.50
CA THR A 27 10.32 5.36 10.51
C THR A 27 10.15 4.35 11.64
N PRO A 28 10.49 4.71 12.89
CA PRO A 28 10.27 3.83 14.03
C PRO A 28 8.78 3.76 14.35
N CYS A 29 8.23 2.55 14.50
CA CYS A 29 6.86 2.37 14.97
C CYS A 29 6.80 2.33 16.50
N ALA A 30 5.72 2.86 17.05
CA ALA A 30 5.49 2.85 18.49
C ALA A 30 5.20 1.42 18.98
N GLY A 31 5.79 1.03 20.12
CA GLY A 31 5.53 -0.25 20.78
C GLY A 31 6.75 -0.80 21.51
N ALA A 32 6.56 -1.86 22.28
CA ALA A 32 7.61 -2.46 23.12
C ALA A 32 8.84 -2.96 22.34
N GLN A 33 8.75 -3.12 21.04
CA GLN A 33 9.82 -3.61 20.17
C GLN A 33 10.28 -2.62 19.10
N SER A 34 9.61 -1.43 18.96
CA SER A 34 10.01 -0.35 18.03
C SER A 34 10.54 -0.84 16.65
N LEU A 35 9.79 -1.76 16.01
CA LEU A 35 10.18 -2.30 14.71
C LEU A 35 10.08 -1.22 13.62
N PRO A 36 11.04 -1.16 12.69
CA PRO A 36 11.06 -0.12 11.67
C PRO A 36 10.05 -0.36 10.54
N VAL A 37 9.51 0.74 10.00
CA VAL A 37 8.89 0.77 8.68
C VAL A 37 9.86 1.43 7.71
N TYR A 38 10.18 0.75 6.63
CA TYR A 38 11.10 1.22 5.60
C TYR A 38 10.35 1.80 4.41
N ARG A 39 10.74 3.01 3.99
CA ARG A 39 10.49 3.54 2.66
C ARG A 39 11.76 3.41 1.86
N ILE A 40 11.68 2.74 0.72
CA ILE A 40 12.79 2.53 -0.20
C ILE A 40 12.43 3.20 -1.53
N ALA A 41 13.35 3.93 -2.11
CA ALA A 41 13.10 4.57 -3.39
C ALA A 41 14.32 4.45 -4.31
N LEU A 42 14.07 4.34 -5.62
CA LEU A 42 15.09 4.28 -6.65
C LEU A 42 14.57 4.89 -7.94
N GLY A 43 15.49 5.27 -8.82
CA GLY A 43 15.17 5.92 -10.09
C GLY A 43 15.17 7.45 -9.98
N ASN A 44 14.57 8.10 -10.95
CA ASN A 44 14.63 9.55 -11.10
C ASN A 44 13.79 10.27 -10.02
N ALA A 45 14.44 11.04 -9.18
CA ALA A 45 13.79 11.79 -8.09
C ALA A 45 13.01 13.04 -8.57
N SER A 46 13.20 13.48 -9.83
CA SER A 46 12.50 14.65 -10.34
C SER A 46 10.98 14.49 -10.26
N PRO A 47 10.23 15.48 -9.78
CA PRO A 47 8.78 15.44 -9.76
C PRO A 47 8.17 15.48 -11.17
N SER A 48 8.95 15.78 -12.21
CA SER A 48 8.49 15.81 -13.61
C SER A 48 8.35 14.43 -14.26
N VAL A 49 8.84 13.36 -13.61
CA VAL A 49 8.68 11.99 -14.12
C VAL A 49 7.58 11.25 -13.36
N PRO A 50 6.94 10.24 -13.99
CA PRO A 50 5.96 9.40 -13.31
C PRO A 50 6.58 8.60 -12.16
N ALA A 51 5.72 8.14 -11.24
CA ALA A 51 6.14 7.27 -10.16
C ALA A 51 5.21 6.06 -9.98
N VAL A 52 5.81 4.96 -9.50
CA VAL A 52 5.05 3.76 -9.11
C VAL A 52 5.48 3.34 -7.71
N GLY A 53 4.50 3.22 -6.81
CA GLY A 53 4.69 2.75 -5.44
C GLY A 53 4.18 1.32 -5.25
N PHE A 54 4.93 0.50 -4.53
CA PHE A 54 4.58 -0.86 -4.15
C PHE A 54 4.54 -0.99 -2.64
N PHE A 55 3.38 -1.37 -2.11
CA PHE A 55 3.12 -1.45 -0.68
C PHE A 55 2.70 -2.87 -0.32
N GLY A 56 2.94 -3.25 0.92
CA GLY A 56 2.52 -4.55 1.42
C GLY A 56 2.57 -4.63 2.95
N GLY A 57 1.92 -5.66 3.50
CA GLY A 57 1.95 -5.92 4.92
C GLY A 57 1.27 -4.83 5.77
N VAL A 58 0.28 -4.12 5.24
CA VAL A 58 -0.59 -3.22 6.01
C VAL A 58 -1.39 -4.02 7.05
N HIS A 59 -1.87 -5.20 6.66
CA HIS A 59 -2.38 -6.19 7.60
C HIS A 59 -1.30 -7.22 7.90
N GLY A 60 -0.91 -7.33 9.17
CA GLY A 60 0.24 -8.15 9.55
C GLY A 60 0.08 -9.65 9.32
N LEU A 61 -1.14 -10.17 9.22
CA LEU A 61 -1.39 -11.58 8.89
C LEU A 61 -1.24 -11.90 7.39
N GLU A 62 -1.26 -10.89 6.52
CA GLU A 62 -1.24 -11.03 5.06
C GLU A 62 0.19 -11.03 4.52
N ARG A 63 0.96 -12.08 4.86
CA ARG A 63 2.38 -12.18 4.56
C ARG A 63 2.71 -12.21 3.08
N ILE A 64 1.83 -12.78 2.26
CA ILE A 64 2.11 -12.97 0.82
C ILE A 64 2.33 -11.64 0.09
N GLY A 65 1.59 -10.59 0.42
CA GLY A 65 1.77 -9.26 -0.15
C GLY A 65 3.17 -8.70 0.12
N THR A 66 3.61 -8.77 1.37
CA THR A 66 4.98 -8.40 1.77
C THR A 66 6.03 -9.20 0.99
N GLN A 67 5.86 -10.52 0.92
CA GLN A 67 6.82 -11.41 0.25
C GLN A 67 6.93 -11.10 -1.25
N VAL A 68 5.81 -10.82 -1.93
CA VAL A 68 5.78 -10.42 -3.34
C VAL A 68 6.53 -9.11 -3.56
N VAL A 69 6.27 -8.09 -2.73
CA VAL A 69 6.93 -6.79 -2.85
C VAL A 69 8.44 -6.88 -2.56
N ILE A 70 8.85 -7.67 -1.54
CA ILE A 70 10.28 -7.93 -1.26
C ILE A 70 10.94 -8.68 -2.42
N ALA A 71 10.29 -9.70 -2.96
CA ALA A 71 10.83 -10.47 -4.09
C ALA A 71 11.02 -9.62 -5.33
N TRP A 72 10.07 -8.70 -5.60
CA TRP A 72 10.18 -7.73 -6.67
C TRP A 72 11.37 -6.77 -6.46
N LEU A 73 11.47 -6.17 -5.28
CA LEU A 73 12.60 -5.30 -4.92
C LEU A 73 13.94 -6.03 -5.04
N ARG A 74 14.03 -7.27 -4.54
CA ARG A 74 15.23 -8.12 -4.67
C ARG A 74 15.62 -8.35 -6.13
N SER A 75 14.63 -8.63 -6.99
CA SER A 75 14.86 -8.80 -8.43
C SER A 75 15.46 -7.54 -9.06
N LEU A 76 14.93 -6.36 -8.73
CA LEU A 76 15.48 -5.09 -9.20
C LEU A 76 16.90 -4.86 -8.70
N VAL A 77 17.18 -5.08 -7.42
CA VAL A 77 18.51 -4.90 -6.83
C VAL A 77 19.56 -5.75 -7.54
N VAL A 78 19.23 -7.01 -7.87
CA VAL A 78 20.13 -7.90 -8.64
C VAL A 78 20.35 -7.38 -10.06
N ARG A 79 19.31 -6.87 -10.72
CA ARG A 79 19.38 -6.33 -12.08
C ARG A 79 20.17 -5.03 -12.16
N LEU A 80 20.22 -4.22 -11.09
CA LEU A 80 21.02 -3.00 -11.06
C LEU A 80 22.54 -3.23 -11.33
N ASP A 81 23.02 -4.45 -11.18
CA ASP A 81 24.44 -4.75 -11.43
C ASP A 81 24.80 -4.93 -12.91
N TRP A 82 23.82 -5.23 -13.77
CA TRP A 82 24.10 -5.64 -15.14
C TRP A 82 23.09 -5.19 -16.19
N ASP A 83 21.86 -4.74 -15.78
CA ASP A 83 20.78 -4.47 -16.73
C ASP A 83 20.72 -2.99 -17.14
N GLU A 84 21.35 -2.68 -18.25
CA GLU A 84 21.33 -1.32 -18.82
C GLU A 84 19.93 -0.84 -19.23
N SER A 85 19.02 -1.76 -19.59
CA SER A 85 17.61 -1.41 -19.86
C SER A 85 16.94 -0.86 -18.63
N LEU A 86 17.10 -1.55 -17.49
CA LEU A 86 16.59 -1.10 -16.21
C LEU A 86 17.16 0.30 -15.85
N HIS A 87 18.44 0.53 -16.06
CA HIS A 87 19.04 1.85 -15.80
C HIS A 87 18.41 2.95 -16.67
N ARG A 88 18.11 2.67 -17.95
CA ARG A 88 17.41 3.63 -18.83
C ARG A 88 15.98 3.89 -18.38
N GLU A 89 15.26 2.86 -17.98
CA GLU A 89 13.90 2.99 -17.43
C GLU A 89 13.88 3.82 -16.16
N LEU A 90 14.82 3.56 -15.24
CA LEU A 90 14.94 4.30 -13.99
C LEU A 90 15.31 5.76 -14.15
N GLN A 91 15.85 6.18 -15.30
CA GLN A 91 16.00 7.60 -15.62
C GLN A 91 14.66 8.31 -15.90
N GLN A 92 13.61 7.57 -16.23
CA GLN A 92 12.32 8.08 -16.66
C GLN A 92 11.20 7.82 -15.66
N VAL A 93 11.47 7.09 -14.57
CA VAL A 93 10.46 6.74 -13.56
C VAL A 93 11.08 6.73 -12.16
N ARG A 94 10.25 7.04 -11.17
CA ARG A 94 10.53 6.84 -9.76
C ARG A 94 9.82 5.60 -9.26
N LEU A 95 10.53 4.68 -8.64
CA LEU A 95 9.96 3.51 -7.96
C LEU A 95 10.07 3.69 -6.44
N VAL A 96 8.98 3.38 -5.74
CA VAL A 96 8.88 3.51 -4.28
C VAL A 96 8.38 2.21 -3.69
N PHE A 97 8.96 1.77 -2.58
CA PHE A 97 8.59 0.53 -1.91
C PHE A 97 8.39 0.75 -0.42
N MET A 98 7.31 0.19 0.11
CA MET A 98 7.08 -0.02 1.53
C MET A 98 6.58 -1.46 1.73
N PRO A 99 7.48 -2.45 1.69
CA PRO A 99 7.08 -3.86 1.63
C PRO A 99 6.42 -4.38 2.90
N LEU A 100 6.64 -3.73 4.04
CA LEU A 100 6.18 -4.17 5.35
C LEU A 100 5.76 -2.95 6.18
N VAL A 101 4.49 -2.56 6.05
CA VAL A 101 3.92 -1.39 6.73
C VAL A 101 3.61 -1.68 8.20
N ASN A 102 3.23 -2.92 8.54
CA ASN A 102 2.84 -3.33 9.90
C ASN A 102 3.73 -4.46 10.44
N PRO A 103 5.01 -4.19 10.71
CA PRO A 103 5.92 -5.22 11.20
C PRO A 103 5.52 -5.80 12.56
N GLY A 104 4.94 -4.97 13.43
CA GLY A 104 4.46 -5.39 14.74
C GLY A 104 3.24 -6.31 14.69
N GLY A 105 2.29 -6.03 13.80
CA GLY A 105 1.15 -6.91 13.51
C GLY A 105 1.60 -8.21 12.87
N MET A 106 2.56 -8.16 11.94
CA MET A 106 3.11 -9.35 11.29
C MET A 106 3.83 -10.27 12.27
N LEU A 107 4.62 -9.71 13.18
CA LEU A 107 5.27 -10.49 14.25
C LEU A 107 4.25 -11.24 15.12
N ARG A 108 3.10 -10.64 15.38
CA ARG A 108 2.01 -11.22 16.19
C ARG A 108 1.08 -12.12 15.38
N GLY A 109 1.14 -12.09 14.04
CA GLY A 109 0.19 -12.76 13.16
C GLY A 109 -1.22 -12.18 13.27
N THR A 110 -1.34 -10.86 13.48
CA THR A 110 -2.62 -10.15 13.63
C THR A 110 -2.88 -9.23 12.43
N ARG A 111 -4.15 -9.00 12.11
CA ARG A 111 -4.56 -8.01 11.11
C ARG A 111 -4.14 -6.59 11.56
N ALA A 112 -4.49 -6.26 12.79
CA ALA A 112 -4.21 -4.96 13.40
C ALA A 112 -2.73 -4.80 13.81
N ASN A 113 -2.31 -3.56 14.06
CA ASN A 113 -1.02 -3.27 14.65
C ASN A 113 -0.97 -3.67 16.15
N PRO A 114 0.16 -3.52 16.83
CA PRO A 114 0.27 -3.85 18.27
C PRO A 114 -0.68 -3.12 19.21
N ALA A 115 -1.21 -1.97 18.81
CA ALA A 115 -2.22 -1.21 19.55
C ALA A 115 -3.67 -1.71 19.30
N GLY A 116 -3.83 -2.74 18.44
CA GLY A 116 -5.14 -3.27 18.04
C GLY A 116 -5.84 -2.44 16.97
N VAL A 117 -5.14 -1.49 16.34
CA VAL A 117 -5.70 -0.64 15.30
C VAL A 117 -5.55 -1.29 13.93
N ASP A 118 -6.65 -1.39 13.20
CA ASP A 118 -6.66 -1.76 11.78
C ASP A 118 -6.18 -0.55 10.97
N LEU A 119 -4.97 -0.64 10.41
CA LEU A 119 -4.33 0.47 9.72
C LEU A 119 -5.12 0.95 8.50
N MET A 120 -5.79 0.03 7.77
CA MET A 120 -6.66 0.38 6.65
C MET A 120 -7.98 1.06 7.06
N ARG A 121 -8.22 1.24 8.35
CA ARG A 121 -9.38 1.95 8.92
C ARG A 121 -8.97 3.19 9.72
N ASN A 122 -7.70 3.56 9.70
CA ASN A 122 -7.12 4.52 10.62
C ASN A 122 -7.03 5.95 10.07
N ALA A 123 -7.21 6.16 8.76
CA ALA A 123 -7.19 7.49 8.17
C ALA A 123 -8.38 8.36 8.61
N PRO A 124 -8.23 9.70 8.63
CA PRO A 124 -9.28 10.62 9.05
C PRO A 124 -10.32 10.89 7.93
N VAL A 125 -10.85 9.82 7.36
CA VAL A 125 -11.92 9.85 6.36
C VAL A 125 -13.10 9.05 6.88
N ASP A 126 -14.27 9.67 6.97
CA ASP A 126 -15.49 8.97 7.32
C ASP A 126 -16.29 8.63 6.07
N ALA A 127 -16.97 7.48 6.09
CA ALA A 127 -17.86 7.11 5.01
C ALA A 127 -19.02 8.12 4.91
N ALA A 128 -19.31 8.54 3.68
CA ALA A 128 -20.43 9.43 3.38
C ALA A 128 -21.77 8.70 3.39
N ASP A 129 -21.74 7.40 3.11
CA ASP A 129 -22.90 6.51 3.07
C ASP A 129 -22.87 5.52 4.25
N ALA A 130 -23.98 4.85 4.50
CA ALA A 130 -24.09 3.90 5.61
C ALA A 130 -23.15 2.70 5.42
N VAL A 131 -22.38 2.37 6.44
CA VAL A 131 -21.45 1.22 6.44
C VAL A 131 -22.03 0.04 7.20
N ALA A 132 -21.60 -1.16 6.81
CA ALA A 132 -21.92 -2.36 7.57
C ALA A 132 -21.29 -2.30 8.97
N PRO A 133 -22.03 -2.65 10.02
CA PRO A 133 -21.51 -2.66 11.37
C PRO A 133 -20.23 -3.50 11.49
N LEU A 134 -19.29 -3.04 12.29
CA LEU A 134 -17.93 -3.57 12.49
C LEU A 134 -17.04 -3.51 11.24
N VAL A 135 -17.33 -4.25 10.18
CA VAL A 135 -16.47 -4.38 8.99
C VAL A 135 -16.18 -3.04 8.30
N GLY A 136 -17.12 -2.11 8.35
CA GLY A 136 -16.93 -0.74 7.88
C GLY A 136 -16.00 0.11 8.74
N GLY A 137 -15.46 -0.44 9.83
CA GLY A 137 -14.61 0.25 10.78
C GLY A 137 -15.38 0.74 12.02
N GLN A 138 -14.84 0.47 13.21
CA GLN A 138 -15.48 0.79 14.48
C GLN A 138 -14.52 1.49 15.45
N ARG A 139 -15.07 2.23 16.42
CA ARG A 139 -14.32 2.91 17.49
C ARG A 139 -14.76 2.45 18.89
N ILE A 140 -15.37 1.26 18.98
CA ILE A 140 -15.92 0.70 20.22
C ILE A 140 -14.79 0.12 21.08
N SER A 141 -13.93 -0.73 20.50
CA SER A 141 -12.89 -1.41 21.24
C SER A 141 -11.77 -1.93 20.34
N ALA A 142 -10.52 -1.82 20.80
CA ALA A 142 -9.35 -2.44 20.17
C ALA A 142 -9.37 -3.99 20.26
N GLY A 143 -10.21 -4.57 21.11
CA GLY A 143 -10.41 -6.02 21.18
C GLY A 143 -11.38 -6.58 20.12
N LEU A 144 -12.02 -5.71 19.35
CA LEU A 144 -12.89 -6.09 18.23
C LEU A 144 -12.20 -5.81 16.89
N PRO A 145 -12.47 -6.62 15.85
CA PRO A 145 -11.93 -6.39 14.51
C PRO A 145 -12.27 -5.00 13.95
N TRP A 146 -11.43 -4.53 13.02
CA TRP A 146 -11.60 -3.26 12.30
C TRP A 146 -11.65 -2.01 13.20
N TYR A 147 -10.93 -2.03 14.31
CA TYR A 147 -10.82 -0.86 15.20
C TYR A 147 -10.02 0.26 14.54
N ARG A 148 -10.59 1.45 14.47
CA ARG A 148 -10.03 2.64 13.80
C ARG A 148 -9.09 3.47 14.68
N GLY A 149 -8.85 3.06 15.91
CA GLY A 149 -8.22 3.90 16.93
C GLY A 149 -9.24 4.79 17.67
N ARG A 150 -8.78 5.53 18.66
CA ARG A 150 -9.63 6.44 19.46
C ARG A 150 -10.14 7.60 18.61
N ALA A 151 -11.36 8.05 18.86
CA ALA A 151 -11.90 9.24 18.23
C ALA A 151 -11.03 10.47 18.55
N GLY A 152 -10.67 11.25 17.52
CA GLY A 152 -9.84 12.44 17.66
C GLY A 152 -8.35 12.17 17.87
N ALA A 153 -7.91 10.91 17.97
CA ALA A 153 -6.49 10.59 18.00
C ALA A 153 -5.87 10.75 16.59
N PRO A 154 -4.56 11.06 16.52
CA PRO A 154 -3.84 11.02 15.25
C PRO A 154 -3.81 9.59 14.69
N MET A 155 -3.45 9.46 13.41
CA MET A 155 -3.15 8.16 12.81
C MET A 155 -2.01 7.46 13.57
N GLU A 156 -2.01 6.13 13.54
CA GLU A 156 -0.88 5.33 13.99
C GLU A 156 0.37 5.67 13.18
N ALA A 157 1.55 5.48 13.76
CA ALA A 157 2.81 5.84 13.12
C ALA A 157 3.01 5.16 11.76
N GLU A 158 2.57 3.91 11.64
CA GLU A 158 2.61 3.12 10.41
C GLU A 158 1.74 3.74 9.30
N SER A 159 0.49 4.08 9.63
CA SER A 159 -0.44 4.74 8.71
C SER A 159 0.06 6.12 8.29
N ALA A 160 0.58 6.88 9.25
CA ALA A 160 1.15 8.21 8.99
C ALA A 160 2.39 8.12 8.09
N ALA A 161 3.27 7.12 8.31
CA ALA A 161 4.45 6.89 7.48
C ALA A 161 4.08 6.54 6.04
N LEU A 162 3.07 5.68 5.84
CA LEU A 162 2.57 5.36 4.50
C LEU A 162 2.03 6.62 3.80
N CYS A 163 1.15 7.36 4.45
CA CYS A 163 0.57 8.58 3.87
C CYS A 163 1.65 9.62 3.54
N ALA A 164 2.62 9.82 4.44
CA ALA A 164 3.75 10.73 4.19
C ALA A 164 4.62 10.28 3.01
N ALA A 165 4.86 8.98 2.84
CA ALA A 165 5.58 8.45 1.70
C ALA A 165 4.82 8.69 0.39
N VAL A 166 3.51 8.49 0.37
CA VAL A 166 2.66 8.76 -0.79
C VAL A 166 2.66 10.25 -1.14
N GLU A 167 2.49 11.13 -0.15
CA GLU A 167 2.53 12.58 -0.37
C GLU A 167 3.88 13.04 -0.92
N ALA A 168 4.99 12.52 -0.39
CA ALA A 168 6.33 12.94 -0.79
C ALA A 168 6.77 12.40 -2.16
N GLU A 169 6.37 11.18 -2.50
CA GLU A 169 6.93 10.46 -3.65
C GLU A 169 5.97 10.30 -4.83
N LEU A 170 4.64 10.28 -4.58
CA LEU A 170 3.64 9.99 -5.60
C LEU A 170 2.78 11.20 -5.98
N HIS A 171 2.50 12.12 -5.03
CA HIS A 171 1.68 13.29 -5.35
C HIS A 171 2.46 14.33 -6.17
N GLY A 172 1.72 15.17 -6.92
CA GLY A 172 2.29 16.26 -7.71
C GLY A 172 3.14 15.83 -8.90
N ARG A 173 3.07 14.58 -9.32
CA ARG A 173 3.72 14.05 -10.52
C ARG A 173 2.73 13.98 -11.68
N PRO A 174 3.17 14.01 -12.95
CA PRO A 174 2.26 13.93 -14.10
C PRO A 174 1.36 12.70 -14.03
N PHE A 175 1.94 11.55 -13.63
CA PHE A 175 1.22 10.30 -13.40
C PHE A 175 1.88 9.54 -12.25
N SER A 176 1.06 8.99 -11.37
CA SER A 176 1.54 8.06 -10.35
C SER A 176 0.53 6.96 -10.04
N LEU A 177 1.08 5.80 -9.73
CA LEU A 177 0.35 4.58 -9.38
C LEU A 177 0.83 4.08 -8.02
N ALA A 178 -0.09 3.73 -7.12
CA ALA A 178 0.21 2.94 -5.94
C ALA A 178 -0.42 1.56 -6.09
N LEU A 179 0.33 0.51 -5.79
CA LEU A 179 -0.17 -0.86 -5.73
C LEU A 179 0.07 -1.41 -4.33
N ASP A 180 -0.99 -1.60 -3.57
CA ASP A 180 -0.96 -2.19 -2.23
C ASP A 180 -1.37 -3.66 -2.30
N CYS A 181 -0.47 -4.55 -1.91
CA CYS A 181 -0.63 -5.99 -2.03
C CYS A 181 -1.24 -6.58 -0.77
N HIS A 182 -2.50 -6.97 -0.87
CA HIS A 182 -3.32 -7.64 0.14
C HIS A 182 -3.68 -9.08 -0.26
N SER A 183 -4.31 -9.80 0.65
CA SER A 183 -4.83 -11.15 0.39
C SER A 183 -5.98 -11.48 1.34
N GLY A 184 -6.72 -12.55 1.01
CA GLY A 184 -7.77 -13.05 1.90
C GLY A 184 -9.19 -12.62 1.54
N PHE A 185 -9.39 -11.96 0.40
CA PHE A 185 -10.71 -11.58 -0.07
C PHE A 185 -11.14 -12.38 -1.32
N GLY A 186 -11.82 -13.52 -1.08
CA GLY A 186 -12.38 -14.34 -2.14
C GLY A 186 -11.37 -15.20 -2.90
N LEU A 187 -11.81 -15.81 -3.99
CA LEU A 187 -11.08 -16.83 -4.75
C LEU A 187 -10.41 -16.28 -6.02
N ARG A 188 -10.60 -15.03 -6.35
CA ARG A 188 -10.06 -14.38 -7.56
C ARG A 188 -9.26 -13.15 -7.19
N ASP A 189 -8.19 -12.92 -7.91
CA ASP A 189 -7.42 -11.69 -7.80
C ASP A 189 -8.26 -10.50 -8.25
N ARG A 190 -8.24 -9.45 -7.41
CA ARG A 190 -8.99 -8.22 -7.63
C ARG A 190 -8.05 -7.03 -7.59
N LEU A 191 -8.33 -6.08 -8.44
CA LEU A 191 -7.74 -4.75 -8.37
C LEU A 191 -8.84 -3.77 -7.97
N TRP A 192 -8.83 -3.40 -6.70
CA TRP A 192 -9.71 -2.37 -6.17
C TRP A 192 -9.09 -0.99 -6.33
N PHE A 193 -9.96 -0.04 -6.63
CA PHE A 193 -9.62 1.38 -6.66
C PHE A 193 -10.61 2.16 -5.78
N PRO A 194 -10.31 3.42 -5.38
CA PRO A 194 -11.25 4.24 -4.63
C PRO A 194 -12.57 4.45 -5.39
N HIS A 195 -13.67 4.70 -4.71
CA HIS A 195 -13.72 5.01 -3.27
C HIS A 195 -14.18 3.80 -2.46
N ALA A 196 -13.70 3.77 -1.19
CA ALA A 196 -14.21 2.89 -0.15
C ALA A 196 -15.23 3.62 0.75
N HIS A 197 -15.16 4.95 0.87
CA HIS A 197 -16.02 5.76 1.75
C HIS A 197 -17.37 6.15 1.14
N THR A 198 -17.51 6.03 -0.18
CA THR A 198 -18.73 6.41 -0.91
C THR A 198 -18.92 5.55 -2.15
N SER A 199 -20.15 5.39 -2.59
CA SER A 199 -20.49 4.75 -3.87
C SER A 199 -20.32 5.68 -5.08
N ARG A 200 -19.95 6.94 -4.88
CA ARG A 200 -19.68 7.86 -5.99
C ARG A 200 -18.44 7.45 -6.76
N PRO A 201 -18.48 7.54 -8.10
CA PRO A 201 -17.29 7.20 -8.90
C PRO A 201 -16.13 8.16 -8.65
N ILE A 202 -14.93 7.64 -8.78
CA ILE A 202 -13.66 8.40 -8.76
C ILE A 202 -13.58 9.30 -10.01
N ALA A 203 -12.91 10.44 -9.92
CA ALA A 203 -12.76 11.37 -11.04
C ALA A 203 -11.92 10.79 -12.20
N HIS A 204 -10.94 9.92 -11.89
CA HIS A 204 -10.01 9.34 -12.85
C HIS A 204 -10.50 8.00 -13.44
N LEU A 205 -11.82 7.84 -13.66
CA LEU A 205 -12.36 6.65 -14.33
C LEU A 205 -11.83 6.43 -15.75
N PRO A 206 -11.63 7.46 -16.59
CA PRO A 206 -11.03 7.28 -17.92
C PRO A 206 -9.63 6.68 -17.85
N GLU A 207 -8.77 7.16 -16.93
CA GLU A 207 -7.40 6.69 -16.75
C GLU A 207 -7.36 5.26 -16.18
N LEU A 208 -8.32 4.93 -15.30
CA LEU A 208 -8.49 3.56 -14.81
C LEU A 208 -8.94 2.61 -15.92
N HIS A 209 -9.80 3.06 -16.81
CA HIS A 209 -10.22 2.26 -17.96
C HIS A 209 -9.03 1.99 -18.90
N GLU A 210 -8.23 2.98 -19.22
CA GLU A 210 -7.00 2.79 -20.02
C GLU A 210 -6.01 1.83 -19.34
N LEU A 211 -5.86 1.95 -18.03
CA LEU A 211 -5.02 1.01 -17.27
C LEU A 211 -5.58 -0.42 -17.33
N HIS A 212 -6.88 -0.61 -17.19
CA HIS A 212 -7.54 -1.91 -17.34
C HIS A 212 -7.29 -2.50 -18.72
N GLU A 213 -7.42 -1.72 -19.81
CA GLU A 213 -7.10 -2.15 -21.17
C GLU A 213 -5.63 -2.59 -21.32
N VAL A 214 -4.70 -1.94 -20.62
CA VAL A 214 -3.29 -2.37 -20.58
C VAL A 214 -3.16 -3.75 -19.93
N PHE A 215 -3.85 -3.99 -18.80
CA PHE A 215 -3.84 -5.29 -18.13
C PHE A 215 -4.42 -6.39 -19.03
N GLU A 216 -5.59 -6.16 -19.65
CA GLU A 216 -6.22 -7.13 -20.55
C GLU A 216 -5.31 -7.49 -21.75
N ARG A 217 -4.59 -6.54 -22.30
CA ARG A 217 -3.68 -6.77 -23.43
C ARG A 217 -2.38 -7.46 -23.03
N THR A 218 -1.84 -7.14 -21.85
CA THR A 218 -0.52 -7.62 -21.41
C THR A 218 -0.60 -8.91 -20.60
N LEU A 219 -1.71 -9.16 -19.93
CA LEU A 219 -1.96 -10.31 -19.06
C LEU A 219 -3.24 -11.08 -19.44
N PRO A 220 -3.45 -11.45 -20.72
CA PRO A 220 -4.72 -12.02 -21.17
C PRO A 220 -5.05 -13.38 -20.55
N GLN A 221 -4.07 -14.04 -19.92
CA GLN A 221 -4.22 -15.33 -19.26
C GLN A 221 -4.63 -15.21 -17.77
N HIS A 222 -4.64 -13.99 -17.24
CA HIS A 222 -4.94 -13.73 -15.83
C HIS A 222 -5.98 -12.60 -15.72
N PRO A 223 -7.28 -12.93 -15.73
CA PRO A 223 -8.33 -11.92 -15.65
C PRO A 223 -8.49 -11.41 -14.22
N TYR A 224 -8.00 -10.21 -13.96
CA TYR A 224 -8.27 -9.49 -12.72
C TYR A 224 -9.72 -8.99 -12.68
N VAL A 225 -10.35 -9.05 -11.50
CA VAL A 225 -11.61 -8.34 -11.28
C VAL A 225 -11.29 -6.88 -10.95
N PHE A 226 -11.52 -5.97 -11.88
CA PHE A 226 -11.23 -4.55 -11.76
C PHE A 226 -12.48 -3.79 -11.34
N GLU A 227 -12.55 -3.28 -10.12
CA GLU A 227 -13.78 -2.68 -9.57
C GLU A 227 -13.50 -1.67 -8.44
N PRO A 228 -14.39 -0.68 -8.20
CA PRO A 228 -14.28 0.16 -7.01
C PRO A 228 -14.52 -0.68 -5.75
N GLN A 229 -13.76 -0.42 -4.69
CA GLN A 229 -13.90 -1.13 -3.41
C GLN A 229 -15.32 -1.02 -2.85
N SER A 230 -15.97 0.13 -3.01
CA SER A 230 -17.35 0.38 -2.56
C SER A 230 -18.37 -0.60 -3.10
N ARG A 231 -18.06 -1.30 -4.20
CA ARG A 231 -18.93 -2.35 -4.76
C ARG A 231 -19.02 -3.57 -3.86
N GLN A 232 -17.99 -3.84 -3.07
CA GLN A 232 -17.96 -4.95 -2.11
C GLN A 232 -18.48 -4.52 -0.75
N TYR A 233 -17.93 -3.44 -0.20
CA TYR A 233 -18.38 -2.83 1.04
C TYR A 233 -17.86 -1.40 1.18
N LEU A 234 -18.60 -0.59 1.93
CA LEU A 234 -18.17 0.75 2.32
C LEU A 234 -17.39 0.71 3.64
N ALA A 235 -16.43 1.60 3.77
CA ALA A 235 -15.56 1.66 4.95
C ALA A 235 -15.24 3.10 5.36
N HIS A 236 -15.11 3.29 6.67
CA HIS A 236 -14.44 4.46 7.23
C HIS A 236 -12.94 4.27 7.27
N GLY A 237 -12.19 5.34 7.17
CA GLY A 237 -10.77 5.38 7.50
C GLY A 237 -9.84 4.73 6.49
N ASP A 238 -10.29 4.53 5.27
CA ASP A 238 -9.48 3.93 4.22
C ASP A 238 -8.27 4.82 3.89
N LEU A 239 -7.06 4.22 3.89
CA LEU A 239 -5.82 4.94 3.65
C LEU A 239 -5.71 5.43 2.21
N TRP A 240 -6.19 4.63 1.24
CA TRP A 240 -6.08 4.98 -0.18
C TRP A 240 -7.11 6.01 -0.59
N ASP A 241 -8.31 5.98 0.01
CA ASP A 241 -9.26 7.10 -0.12
C ASP A 241 -8.67 8.40 0.43
N HIS A 242 -8.05 8.33 1.62
CA HIS A 242 -7.40 9.50 2.21
C HIS A 242 -6.29 10.05 1.32
N ALA A 243 -5.41 9.19 0.84
CA ALA A 243 -4.32 9.57 -0.06
C ALA A 243 -4.88 10.18 -1.37
N TYR A 244 -5.90 9.55 -1.95
CA TYR A 244 -6.53 10.05 -3.18
C TYR A 244 -7.18 11.42 -3.02
N LEU A 245 -7.92 11.62 -1.93
CA LEU A 245 -8.59 12.90 -1.63
C LEU A 245 -7.63 14.05 -1.31
N ARG A 246 -6.40 13.72 -0.90
CA ARG A 246 -5.34 14.71 -0.63
C ARG A 246 -4.44 14.98 -1.83
N ALA A 247 -4.55 14.21 -2.90
CA ALA A 247 -3.79 14.46 -4.11
C ALA A 247 -4.13 15.85 -4.68
N PRO A 248 -3.11 16.63 -5.12
CA PRO A 248 -3.36 17.94 -5.72
C PRO A 248 -4.27 17.86 -6.95
N ALA A 249 -5.20 18.79 -7.07
CA ALA A 249 -6.12 18.89 -8.21
C ALA A 249 -5.53 19.75 -9.35
N ASP A 250 -4.26 19.58 -9.66
CA ASP A 250 -3.49 20.39 -10.62
C ASP A 250 -3.31 19.72 -12.00
N GLY A 251 -4.13 18.71 -12.30
CA GLY A 251 -4.04 17.92 -13.53
C GLY A 251 -3.10 16.72 -13.43
N ALA A 252 -2.49 16.49 -12.26
CA ALA A 252 -1.74 15.27 -11.97
C ALA A 252 -2.70 14.09 -11.79
N VAL A 253 -2.29 12.91 -12.27
CA VAL A 253 -3.07 11.67 -12.12
C VAL A 253 -2.45 10.81 -11.04
N PHE A 254 -3.20 10.52 -9.99
CA PHE A 254 -2.81 9.56 -8.95
C PHE A 254 -3.84 8.44 -8.86
N LEU A 255 -3.41 7.20 -9.13
CA LEU A 255 -4.24 6.00 -9.12
C LEU A 255 -3.79 5.06 -8.01
N PRO A 256 -4.39 5.09 -6.81
CA PRO A 256 -4.14 4.05 -5.82
C PRO A 256 -4.97 2.81 -6.12
N LEU A 257 -4.29 1.65 -6.15
CA LEU A 257 -4.89 0.34 -6.34
C LEU A 257 -4.57 -0.57 -5.18
N THR A 258 -5.54 -1.38 -4.78
CA THR A 258 -5.35 -2.49 -3.86
C THR A 258 -5.46 -3.80 -4.62
N LEU A 259 -4.37 -4.58 -4.66
CA LEU A 259 -4.39 -5.94 -5.17
C LEU A 259 -4.82 -6.90 -4.06
N GLU A 260 -6.02 -7.41 -4.16
CA GLU A 260 -6.49 -8.50 -3.31
C GLU A 260 -6.19 -9.83 -4.01
N MET A 261 -5.11 -10.48 -3.57
CA MET A 261 -4.75 -11.81 -4.08
C MET A 261 -5.73 -12.85 -3.56
N GLY A 262 -6.37 -13.57 -4.47
CA GLY A 262 -7.33 -14.60 -4.16
C GLY A 262 -6.74 -15.72 -3.30
N SER A 263 -7.51 -16.22 -2.34
CA SER A 263 -7.07 -17.27 -1.43
C SER A 263 -8.18 -18.31 -1.23
N TRP A 264 -7.80 -19.48 -0.71
CA TRP A 264 -8.70 -20.59 -0.41
C TRP A 264 -9.41 -20.45 0.96
N LEU A 265 -9.24 -19.34 1.66
CA LEU A 265 -9.82 -19.12 2.98
C LEU A 265 -11.18 -18.45 2.90
#